data_26d9dabe847eaa07149663c5d72ba123
#
_entry.id   26d9dabe847eaa07149663c5d72ba123
#
_cell.length_a   1.000
_cell.length_b   1.000
_cell.length_c   1.000
_cell.angle_alpha   90.00
_cell.angle_beta   90.00
_cell.angle_gamma   90.00
#
_symmetry.space_group_name_H-M   'P 1'
#
loop_
_entity.id
_entity.type
_entity.pdbx_description
1 polymer ?
#
loop_
_entity_poly.entity_id
_entity_poly.type
_entity_poly.pdbx_seq_one_letter_code
_entity_poly.pdbx_strand_id
1 'polypeptide(L)'
;MTQTIGRVDNPLLPFEGDIPGGLQSGKQVFVQGSIPSHADGFGINFKCGKGDAADIAFHFNPRISQRCVVRNTLQNGQWQGEERHGGMPFRKEKPFEIIFLVQDSHFKVAVNGKHFTEFQHRIPLHRIQSLQIPPGVSIYFIRYDAPYPVSPPMSYPSNSSYPGQLPVPVYNPPIPYMGLIPPCGLQVGKLIFISGITRAVDRFTVNIQETPAGSSDIAFHFDVRFNCGNCVNEIIRNSQSRSTWGSEERHKPFFPFRPQANFDLMILCDAHAFKVAVDGKHFIEFQHRLQPLGRFQYLGISGDIRVTQIRFQ
;
A
#
# COMPACT_ATOMS: atom_id res chain seq x y z
N MET A 1 -6.61 -9.33 6.45
CA MET A 1 -5.60 -9.75 5.46
C MET A 1 -6.15 -9.46 4.10
N THR A 2 -5.53 -8.59 3.29
CA THR A 2 -5.50 -8.90 1.88
C THR A 2 -4.47 -9.99 1.72
N GLN A 3 -4.93 -11.22 1.60
CA GLN A 3 -4.06 -12.29 1.20
C GLN A 3 -3.65 -12.02 -0.24
N THR A 4 -2.37 -11.88 -0.51
CA THR A 4 -1.86 -11.93 -1.88
C THR A 4 -2.21 -13.31 -2.42
N ILE A 5 -3.16 -13.33 -3.35
CA ILE A 5 -3.63 -14.57 -3.99
C ILE A 5 -2.89 -14.87 -5.29
N GLY A 6 -2.03 -13.96 -5.71
CA GLY A 6 -1.18 -14.14 -6.87
C GLY A 6 -0.24 -12.96 -7.09
N ARG A 7 0.97 -13.26 -7.54
CA ARG A 7 1.97 -12.27 -7.95
C ARG A 7 2.72 -12.78 -9.17
N VAL A 8 2.95 -11.88 -10.12
CA VAL A 8 3.76 -12.12 -11.31
C VAL A 8 4.86 -11.07 -11.33
N ASP A 9 6.11 -11.50 -11.21
CA ASP A 9 7.27 -10.61 -11.25
C ASP A 9 7.86 -10.57 -12.65
N ASN A 10 8.22 -9.37 -13.12
CA ASN A 10 8.84 -9.11 -14.43
C ASN A 10 8.15 -9.83 -15.59
N PRO A 11 6.82 -9.67 -15.77
CA PRO A 11 6.11 -10.37 -16.83
C PRO A 11 6.65 -9.97 -18.21
N LEU A 12 6.79 -10.96 -19.09
CA LEU A 12 7.04 -10.68 -20.51
C LEU A 12 5.82 -10.02 -21.14
N LEU A 13 6.04 -9.00 -21.96
CA LEU A 13 4.98 -8.31 -22.68
C LEU A 13 4.95 -8.71 -24.17
N PRO A 14 3.76 -8.88 -24.77
CA PRO A 14 2.44 -8.69 -24.17
C PRO A 14 2.16 -9.72 -23.07
N PHE A 15 1.63 -9.26 -21.95
CA PHE A 15 1.17 -10.13 -20.86
C PHE A 15 -0.34 -10.34 -20.98
N GLU A 16 -0.80 -11.57 -20.83
CA GLU A 16 -2.20 -11.91 -20.65
C GLU A 16 -2.30 -13.08 -19.66
N GLY A 17 -2.92 -12.86 -18.51
CA GLY A 17 -3.01 -13.84 -17.44
C GLY A 17 -4.36 -13.81 -16.73
N ASP A 18 -4.73 -14.96 -16.14
CA ASP A 18 -5.96 -15.05 -15.35
C ASP A 18 -5.85 -14.21 -14.08
N ILE A 19 -6.94 -13.56 -13.70
CA ILE A 19 -7.09 -12.94 -12.39
C ILE A 19 -7.46 -14.04 -11.40
N PRO A 20 -6.60 -14.38 -10.41
CA PRO A 20 -6.87 -15.47 -9.49
C PRO A 20 -8.25 -15.34 -8.81
N GLY A 21 -9.15 -16.30 -9.01
CA GLY A 21 -10.52 -16.27 -8.50
C GLY A 21 -11.45 -15.25 -9.16
N GLY A 22 -11.10 -14.73 -10.35
CA GLY A 22 -11.88 -13.72 -11.07
C GLY A 22 -11.89 -12.35 -10.37
N LEU A 23 -12.65 -11.41 -10.92
CA LEU A 23 -12.79 -10.07 -10.33
C LEU A 23 -14.04 -10.01 -9.43
N GLN A 24 -13.84 -9.54 -8.20
CA GLN A 24 -14.89 -9.43 -7.18
C GLN A 24 -14.75 -8.10 -6.45
N SER A 25 -15.86 -7.58 -5.91
CA SER A 25 -15.84 -6.38 -5.06
C SER A 25 -14.87 -6.55 -3.89
N GLY A 26 -14.12 -5.50 -3.60
CA GLY A 26 -13.05 -5.48 -2.59
C GLY A 26 -11.69 -6.01 -3.08
N LYS A 27 -11.61 -6.67 -4.24
CA LYS A 27 -10.33 -7.12 -4.80
C LYS A 27 -9.46 -5.93 -5.20
N GLN A 28 -8.15 -6.07 -5.00
CA GLN A 28 -7.18 -5.09 -5.46
C GLN A 28 -6.20 -5.71 -6.47
N VAL A 29 -5.92 -4.96 -7.52
CA VAL A 29 -4.90 -5.30 -8.50
C VAL A 29 -3.86 -4.19 -8.51
N PHE A 30 -2.63 -4.54 -8.19
CA PHE A 30 -1.48 -3.64 -8.16
C PHE A 30 -0.65 -3.88 -9.42
N VAL A 31 -0.29 -2.81 -10.10
CA VAL A 31 0.63 -2.85 -11.24
C VAL A 31 1.73 -1.83 -11.00
N GLN A 32 2.97 -2.29 -10.90
CA GLN A 32 4.13 -1.43 -10.74
C GLN A 32 5.05 -1.57 -11.95
N GLY A 33 5.57 -0.43 -12.44
CA GLY A 33 6.40 -0.41 -13.63
C GLY A 33 7.01 0.95 -13.90
N SER A 34 7.54 1.12 -15.11
CA SER A 34 8.04 2.40 -15.63
C SER A 34 7.72 2.56 -17.11
N ILE A 35 7.65 3.79 -17.58
CA ILE A 35 7.38 4.11 -18.99
C ILE A 35 8.70 4.39 -19.68
N PRO A 36 9.11 3.61 -20.69
CA PRO A 36 10.32 3.87 -21.47
C PRO A 36 10.28 5.25 -22.16
N SER A 37 11.45 5.83 -22.42
CA SER A 37 11.58 7.17 -23.05
C SER A 37 10.89 7.28 -24.41
N HIS A 38 10.91 6.20 -25.19
CA HIS A 38 10.33 6.12 -26.53
C HIS A 38 8.83 5.84 -26.55
N ALA A 39 8.23 5.42 -25.42
CA ALA A 39 6.82 5.04 -25.40
C ALA A 39 5.89 6.28 -25.39
N ASP A 40 4.84 6.23 -26.20
CA ASP A 40 3.81 7.29 -26.26
C ASP A 40 2.58 6.99 -25.42
N GLY A 41 2.51 5.78 -24.85
CA GLY A 41 1.44 5.33 -23.98
C GLY A 41 1.52 3.83 -23.72
N PHE A 42 0.59 3.36 -22.89
CA PHE A 42 0.44 1.92 -22.60
C PHE A 42 -1.01 1.61 -22.26
N GLY A 43 -1.35 0.34 -22.25
CA GLY A 43 -2.69 -0.13 -21.89
C GLY A 43 -2.66 -1.13 -20.75
N ILE A 44 -3.70 -1.12 -19.92
CA ILE A 44 -4.02 -2.17 -18.96
C ILE A 44 -5.49 -2.52 -19.17
N ASN A 45 -5.77 -3.78 -19.49
CA ASN A 45 -7.08 -4.24 -19.88
C ASN A 45 -7.61 -5.30 -18.92
N PHE A 46 -8.75 -5.06 -18.30
CA PHE A 46 -9.53 -6.07 -17.59
C PHE A 46 -10.51 -6.69 -18.57
N LYS A 47 -10.34 -7.99 -18.87
CA LYS A 47 -11.04 -8.68 -19.97
C LYS A 47 -12.00 -9.76 -19.48
N CYS A 48 -13.01 -10.03 -20.28
CA CYS A 48 -14.01 -11.07 -20.06
C CYS A 48 -13.58 -12.46 -20.57
N GLY A 49 -12.30 -12.68 -20.77
CA GLY A 49 -11.68 -13.89 -21.30
C GLY A 49 -10.34 -13.56 -21.90
N LYS A 50 -9.71 -14.53 -22.57
CA LYS A 50 -8.43 -14.38 -23.26
C LYS A 50 -8.62 -14.22 -24.76
N GLY A 51 -7.57 -13.73 -25.44
CA GLY A 51 -7.53 -13.54 -26.88
C GLY A 51 -8.22 -12.27 -27.37
N ASP A 52 -8.02 -11.92 -28.63
CA ASP A 52 -8.37 -10.61 -29.19
C ASP A 52 -9.87 -10.37 -29.34
N ALA A 53 -10.68 -11.43 -29.40
CA ALA A 53 -12.14 -11.32 -29.52
C ALA A 53 -12.86 -11.08 -28.19
N ALA A 54 -12.15 -11.16 -27.04
CA ALA A 54 -12.77 -11.00 -25.75
C ALA A 54 -13.11 -9.54 -25.46
N ASP A 55 -14.28 -9.30 -24.87
CA ASP A 55 -14.68 -7.98 -24.37
C ASP A 55 -13.67 -7.45 -23.37
N ILE A 56 -13.42 -6.12 -23.39
CA ILE A 56 -12.62 -5.42 -22.41
C ILE A 56 -13.55 -4.60 -21.54
N ALA A 57 -13.76 -5.06 -20.31
CA ALA A 57 -14.64 -4.39 -19.37
C ALA A 57 -14.08 -3.04 -18.90
N PHE A 58 -12.76 -2.96 -18.72
CA PHE A 58 -12.08 -1.73 -18.38
C PHE A 58 -10.74 -1.64 -19.11
N HIS A 59 -10.66 -0.70 -20.03
CA HIS A 59 -9.45 -0.26 -20.73
C HIS A 59 -8.91 0.98 -20.02
N PHE A 60 -7.75 0.87 -19.38
CA PHE A 60 -7.04 1.99 -18.77
C PHE A 60 -5.82 2.31 -19.61
N ASN A 61 -5.82 3.47 -20.29
CA ASN A 61 -4.84 3.79 -21.31
C ASN A 61 -4.22 5.19 -21.15
N PRO A 62 -3.11 5.32 -20.42
CA PRO A 62 -2.29 6.53 -20.42
C PRO A 62 -1.72 6.80 -21.81
N ARG A 63 -2.04 7.97 -22.40
CA ARG A 63 -1.54 8.48 -23.67
C ARG A 63 -0.66 9.69 -23.40
N ILE A 64 0.65 9.46 -23.33
CA ILE A 64 1.62 10.47 -22.85
C ILE A 64 1.66 11.70 -23.77
N SER A 65 1.69 11.47 -25.09
CA SER A 65 1.67 12.54 -26.11
C SER A 65 0.41 13.40 -26.03
N GLN A 66 -0.73 12.79 -25.68
CA GLN A 66 -2.02 13.49 -25.56
C GLN A 66 -2.25 14.06 -24.14
N ARG A 67 -1.35 13.80 -23.18
CA ARG A 67 -1.44 14.24 -21.79
C ARG A 67 -2.75 13.86 -21.10
N CYS A 68 -3.31 12.69 -21.41
CA CYS A 68 -4.54 12.20 -20.80
C CYS A 68 -4.48 10.69 -20.55
N VAL A 69 -5.32 10.22 -19.65
CA VAL A 69 -5.58 8.80 -19.45
C VAL A 69 -6.97 8.50 -19.96
N VAL A 70 -7.06 7.71 -21.02
CA VAL A 70 -8.33 7.26 -21.58
C VAL A 70 -8.84 6.08 -20.78
N ARG A 71 -10.12 6.08 -20.42
CA ARG A 71 -10.84 4.95 -19.85
C ARG A 71 -11.99 4.61 -20.76
N ASN A 72 -12.16 3.32 -21.08
CA ASN A 72 -13.20 2.88 -21.99
C ASN A 72 -13.55 1.40 -21.77
N THR A 73 -14.54 0.93 -22.51
CA THR A 73 -14.99 -0.45 -22.60
C THR A 73 -15.07 -0.85 -24.06
N LEU A 74 -14.58 -2.04 -24.40
CA LEU A 74 -14.83 -2.72 -25.67
C LEU A 74 -15.86 -3.81 -25.43
N GLN A 75 -17.03 -3.73 -26.09
CA GLN A 75 -18.08 -4.70 -25.95
C GLN A 75 -18.63 -5.10 -27.33
N ASN A 76 -18.70 -6.40 -27.58
CA ASN A 76 -19.14 -6.95 -28.88
C ASN A 76 -18.35 -6.36 -30.06
N GLY A 77 -17.03 -6.19 -29.89
CA GLY A 77 -16.15 -5.62 -30.91
C GLY A 77 -16.26 -4.10 -31.10
N GLN A 78 -17.05 -3.41 -30.30
CA GLN A 78 -17.25 -1.95 -30.42
C GLN A 78 -16.78 -1.19 -29.19
N TRP A 79 -15.91 -0.18 -29.39
CA TRP A 79 -15.51 0.76 -28.35
C TRP A 79 -16.69 1.65 -27.97
N GLN A 80 -16.89 1.82 -26.65
CA GLN A 80 -17.90 2.69 -26.07
C GLN A 80 -17.39 4.14 -25.94
N GLY A 81 -18.11 4.99 -25.22
CA GLY A 81 -17.68 6.38 -24.96
C GLY A 81 -16.43 6.46 -24.09
N GLU A 82 -15.41 7.17 -24.58
CA GLU A 82 -14.17 7.43 -23.83
C GLU A 82 -14.38 8.45 -22.71
N GLU A 83 -13.78 8.18 -21.55
CA GLU A 83 -13.61 9.14 -20.47
C GLU A 83 -12.16 9.58 -20.42
N ARG A 84 -11.90 10.91 -20.37
CA ARG A 84 -10.55 11.49 -20.47
C ARG A 84 -10.18 12.48 -19.34
N HIS A 85 -11.11 12.78 -18.43
CA HIS A 85 -10.86 13.74 -17.34
C HIS A 85 -9.82 13.21 -16.35
N GLY A 86 -9.17 14.10 -15.56
CA GLY A 86 -8.22 13.75 -14.49
C GLY A 86 -6.74 14.00 -14.82
N GLY A 87 -6.41 14.40 -16.05
CA GLY A 87 -5.05 14.77 -16.43
C GLY A 87 -4.10 13.56 -16.62
N MET A 88 -2.79 13.81 -16.49
CA MET A 88 -1.72 12.83 -16.71
C MET A 88 -0.87 12.66 -15.46
N PRO A 89 -1.06 11.58 -14.65
CA PRO A 89 -0.28 11.34 -13.45
C PRO A 89 1.06 10.64 -13.71
N PHE A 90 1.34 10.26 -14.95
CA PHE A 90 2.53 9.50 -15.33
C PHE A 90 3.60 10.39 -15.98
N ARG A 91 4.87 9.94 -15.88
CA ARG A 91 6.01 10.57 -16.52
C ARG A 91 6.93 9.51 -17.13
N LYS A 92 7.48 9.78 -18.32
CA LYS A 92 8.51 8.92 -18.95
C LYS A 92 9.71 8.77 -18.01
N GLU A 93 10.33 7.61 -18.03
CA GLU A 93 11.53 7.24 -17.26
C GLU A 93 11.37 7.35 -15.73
N LYS A 94 10.13 7.43 -15.26
CA LYS A 94 9.83 7.39 -13.83
C LYS A 94 9.02 6.16 -13.49
N PRO A 95 9.30 5.53 -12.34
CA PRO A 95 8.48 4.44 -11.85
C PRO A 95 7.07 4.93 -11.51
N PHE A 96 6.12 4.03 -11.68
CA PHE A 96 4.74 4.25 -11.26
C PHE A 96 4.20 3.03 -10.49
N GLU A 97 3.20 3.28 -9.68
CA GLU A 97 2.33 2.27 -9.10
C GLU A 97 0.88 2.62 -9.41
N ILE A 98 0.12 1.65 -9.90
CA ILE A 98 -1.32 1.77 -10.10
C ILE A 98 -2.00 0.74 -9.19
N ILE A 99 -3.02 1.19 -8.47
CA ILE A 99 -3.90 0.34 -7.67
C ILE A 99 -5.31 0.42 -8.26
N PHE A 100 -5.82 -0.69 -8.72
CA PHE A 100 -7.21 -0.84 -9.11
C PHE A 100 -7.97 -1.51 -7.96
N LEU A 101 -8.77 -0.76 -7.24
CA LEU A 101 -9.69 -1.27 -6.24
C LEU A 101 -11.05 -1.49 -6.91
N VAL A 102 -11.52 -2.72 -6.86
CA VAL A 102 -12.83 -3.11 -7.39
C VAL A 102 -13.90 -2.82 -6.35
N GLN A 103 -14.87 -2.02 -6.70
CA GLN A 103 -16.08 -1.76 -5.90
C GLN A 103 -17.29 -2.43 -6.55
N ASP A 104 -18.45 -2.43 -5.89
CA ASP A 104 -19.67 -3.05 -6.44
C ASP A 104 -20.12 -2.42 -7.75
N SER A 105 -20.01 -1.11 -7.89
CA SER A 105 -20.48 -0.34 -9.04
C SER A 105 -19.39 0.21 -9.96
N HIS A 106 -18.14 0.26 -9.49
CA HIS A 106 -17.06 0.95 -10.22
C HIS A 106 -15.67 0.44 -9.84
N PHE A 107 -14.69 0.71 -10.69
CA PHE A 107 -13.27 0.67 -10.34
C PHE A 107 -12.87 1.99 -9.71
N LYS A 108 -12.17 1.94 -8.60
CA LYS A 108 -11.48 3.08 -8.02
C LYS A 108 -9.99 2.95 -8.28
N VAL A 109 -9.40 3.94 -8.95
CA VAL A 109 -8.01 3.88 -9.39
C VAL A 109 -7.18 4.90 -8.64
N ALA A 110 -6.08 4.45 -8.05
CA ALA A 110 -5.05 5.30 -7.49
C ALA A 110 -3.76 5.17 -8.30
N VAL A 111 -3.05 6.27 -8.48
CA VAL A 111 -1.72 6.31 -9.13
C VAL A 111 -0.73 6.97 -8.21
N ASN A 112 0.39 6.30 -7.95
CA ASN A 112 1.44 6.77 -7.04
C ASN A 112 0.89 7.21 -5.68
N GLY A 113 0.01 6.38 -5.11
CA GLY A 113 -0.62 6.60 -3.80
C GLY A 113 -1.66 7.73 -3.75
N LYS A 114 -2.05 8.33 -4.88
CA LYS A 114 -3.11 9.35 -4.94
C LYS A 114 -4.32 8.81 -5.67
N HIS A 115 -5.51 9.09 -5.15
CA HIS A 115 -6.73 8.86 -5.92
C HIS A 115 -6.64 9.59 -7.26
N PHE A 116 -6.92 8.86 -8.33
CA PHE A 116 -6.83 9.41 -9.69
C PHE A 116 -8.20 9.51 -10.35
N THR A 117 -8.97 8.42 -10.37
CA THR A 117 -10.26 8.37 -11.06
C THR A 117 -11.13 7.21 -10.57
N GLU A 118 -12.40 7.29 -10.89
CA GLU A 118 -13.35 6.19 -10.80
C GLU A 118 -13.87 5.85 -12.20
N PHE A 119 -14.25 4.59 -12.44
CA PHE A 119 -14.80 4.14 -13.71
C PHE A 119 -15.95 3.17 -13.44
N GLN A 120 -17.17 3.56 -13.81
CA GLN A 120 -18.38 2.74 -13.60
C GLN A 120 -18.30 1.44 -14.38
N HIS A 121 -18.75 0.34 -13.77
CA HIS A 121 -18.84 -0.93 -14.47
C HIS A 121 -19.87 -0.85 -15.59
N ARG A 122 -19.43 -1.08 -16.80
CA ARG A 122 -20.29 -1.19 -17.99
C ARG A 122 -20.56 -2.65 -18.35
N ILE A 123 -19.76 -3.57 -17.81
CA ILE A 123 -19.88 -5.02 -17.93
C ILE A 123 -19.88 -5.61 -16.51
N PRO A 124 -20.75 -6.60 -16.21
CA PRO A 124 -20.82 -7.24 -14.89
C PRO A 124 -19.48 -7.83 -14.44
N LEU A 125 -19.11 -7.63 -13.17
CA LEU A 125 -17.81 -8.04 -12.60
C LEU A 125 -17.51 -9.53 -12.79
N HIS A 126 -18.49 -10.39 -12.61
CA HIS A 126 -18.32 -11.85 -12.72
C HIS A 126 -17.85 -12.31 -14.10
N ARG A 127 -18.03 -11.49 -15.15
CA ARG A 127 -17.51 -11.76 -16.49
C ARG A 127 -16.02 -11.48 -16.65
N ILE A 128 -15.43 -10.71 -15.73
CA ILE A 128 -14.04 -10.24 -15.84
C ILE A 128 -13.12 -11.30 -15.23
N GLN A 129 -12.29 -11.94 -16.05
CA GLN A 129 -11.49 -13.10 -15.67
C GLN A 129 -10.01 -12.94 -15.91
N SER A 130 -9.58 -12.03 -16.78
CA SER A 130 -8.18 -11.87 -17.15
C SER A 130 -7.71 -10.43 -17.16
N LEU A 131 -6.40 -10.26 -17.00
CA LEU A 131 -5.68 -9.01 -17.13
C LEU A 131 -4.73 -9.11 -18.33
N GLN A 132 -4.77 -8.12 -19.20
CA GLN A 132 -3.84 -8.00 -20.34
C GLN A 132 -3.08 -6.68 -20.25
N ILE A 133 -1.79 -6.73 -20.52
CA ILE A 133 -0.93 -5.55 -20.64
C ILE A 133 -0.17 -5.67 -21.96
N PRO A 134 -0.54 -4.86 -22.99
CA PRO A 134 0.17 -4.79 -24.26
C PRO A 134 1.61 -4.24 -24.11
N PRO A 135 2.45 -4.34 -25.14
CA PRO A 135 3.77 -3.70 -25.15
C PRO A 135 3.67 -2.17 -25.00
N GLY A 136 4.80 -1.52 -24.66
CA GLY A 136 4.92 -0.06 -24.50
C GLY A 136 5.17 0.40 -23.07
N VAL A 137 5.36 -0.53 -22.14
CA VAL A 137 5.63 -0.26 -20.74
C VAL A 137 6.62 -1.32 -20.21
N SER A 138 7.35 -1.02 -19.16
CA SER A 138 8.12 -2.02 -18.40
C SER A 138 7.38 -2.31 -17.11
N ILE A 139 7.01 -3.57 -16.88
CA ILE A 139 6.28 -3.99 -15.67
C ILE A 139 7.26 -4.71 -14.75
N TYR A 140 7.33 -4.27 -13.50
CA TYR A 140 8.15 -4.87 -12.44
C TYR A 140 7.39 -6.01 -11.75
N PHE A 141 6.12 -5.78 -11.44
CA PHE A 141 5.22 -6.82 -10.96
C PHE A 141 3.75 -6.47 -11.15
N ILE A 142 2.95 -7.53 -11.16
CA ILE A 142 1.49 -7.49 -11.01
C ILE A 142 1.18 -8.27 -9.74
N ARG A 143 0.39 -7.70 -8.82
CA ARG A 143 -0.05 -8.38 -7.60
C ARG A 143 -1.55 -8.33 -7.48
N TYR A 144 -2.13 -9.45 -7.12
CA TYR A 144 -3.56 -9.60 -6.87
C TYR A 144 -3.77 -9.86 -5.38
N ASP A 145 -4.55 -9.01 -4.73
CA ASP A 145 -4.92 -9.19 -3.34
C ASP A 145 -6.39 -9.64 -3.25
N ALA A 146 -6.71 -10.49 -2.26
CA ALA A 146 -8.05 -10.99 -2.04
C ALA A 146 -9.05 -9.85 -1.80
N PRO A 147 -10.33 -10.05 -2.12
CA PRO A 147 -11.37 -9.08 -1.81
C PRO A 147 -11.40 -8.75 -0.31
N TYR A 148 -11.55 -7.48 0.02
CA TYR A 148 -11.98 -7.11 1.36
C TYR A 148 -13.45 -7.51 1.52
N PRO A 149 -13.87 -8.09 2.65
CA PRO A 149 -15.28 -8.18 2.94
C PRO A 149 -15.84 -6.74 3.01
N VAL A 150 -16.64 -6.35 2.03
CA VAL A 150 -17.32 -5.05 2.02
C VAL A 150 -18.48 -5.16 2.99
N SER A 151 -18.32 -4.61 4.18
CA SER A 151 -19.47 -4.38 5.06
C SER A 151 -20.22 -3.14 4.54
N PRO A 152 -21.57 -3.16 4.51
CA PRO A 152 -22.36 -2.00 4.14
C PRO A 152 -22.04 -0.82 5.09
N PRO A 153 -22.26 0.44 4.66
CA PRO A 153 -21.98 1.60 5.49
C PRO A 153 -22.80 1.55 6.77
N MET A 154 -22.15 1.15 7.86
CA MET A 154 -22.76 1.22 9.18
C MET A 154 -22.56 2.62 9.73
N SER A 155 -23.69 3.27 10.06
CA SER A 155 -23.76 4.34 11.03
C SER A 155 -23.12 3.86 12.33
N TYR A 156 -22.12 4.60 12.83
CA TYR A 156 -21.42 4.26 14.07
C TYR A 156 -22.38 4.24 15.26
N PRO A 157 -22.50 3.11 15.97
CA PRO A 157 -22.58 3.13 17.41
C PRO A 157 -21.28 2.53 17.97
N SER A 158 -20.75 3.23 18.97
CA SER A 158 -19.69 2.74 19.85
C SER A 158 -20.01 1.35 20.40
N ASN A 159 -18.98 0.48 20.40
CA ASN A 159 -18.93 -0.83 21.05
C ASN A 159 -19.75 -1.97 20.41
N SER A 160 -19.06 -2.79 19.58
CA SER A 160 -19.23 -4.24 19.68
C SER A 160 -18.04 -4.97 19.05
N SER A 161 -17.33 -5.69 19.86
CA SER A 161 -16.30 -6.65 19.48
C SER A 161 -16.96 -7.90 18.90
N TYR A 162 -16.84 -8.12 17.58
CA TYR A 162 -17.08 -9.43 16.98
C TYR A 162 -15.74 -10.14 16.76
N PRO A 163 -15.55 -11.37 17.23
CA PRO A 163 -14.33 -12.15 16.95
C PRO A 163 -14.32 -12.56 15.48
N GLY A 164 -13.29 -12.15 14.73
CA GLY A 164 -13.01 -12.66 13.38
C GLY A 164 -12.88 -11.64 12.25
N GLN A 165 -13.19 -10.36 12.45
CA GLN A 165 -12.94 -9.33 11.42
C GLN A 165 -11.51 -8.80 11.49
N LEU A 166 -10.78 -8.92 10.38
CA LEU A 166 -9.46 -8.29 10.26
C LEU A 166 -9.59 -6.76 10.20
N PRO A 167 -8.62 -6.05 10.79
CA PRO A 167 -8.63 -4.60 10.79
C PRO A 167 -8.59 -4.03 9.37
N VAL A 168 -9.42 -3.03 9.10
CA VAL A 168 -9.44 -2.33 7.81
C VAL A 168 -8.14 -1.51 7.66
N PRO A 169 -7.41 -1.63 6.54
CA PRO A 169 -6.24 -0.78 6.30
C PRO A 169 -6.58 0.69 6.26
N VAL A 170 -5.67 1.50 6.78
CA VAL A 170 -5.76 2.96 6.72
C VAL A 170 -4.97 3.43 5.50
N TYR A 171 -5.62 4.16 4.60
CA TYR A 171 -5.00 4.68 3.38
C TYR A 171 -4.75 6.18 3.45
N ASN A 172 -3.54 6.59 3.03
CA ASN A 172 -3.10 7.99 2.96
C ASN A 172 -3.46 8.81 4.21
N PRO A 173 -3.16 8.32 5.42
CA PRO A 173 -3.47 9.09 6.62
C PRO A 173 -2.70 10.41 6.62
N PRO A 174 -3.27 11.48 7.20
CA PRO A 174 -2.50 12.68 7.46
C PRO A 174 -1.35 12.39 8.44
N ILE A 175 -0.22 13.08 8.28
CA ILE A 175 0.89 13.02 9.22
C ILE A 175 0.94 14.36 9.99
N PRO A 176 1.05 14.31 11.32
CA PRO A 176 1.22 13.14 12.20
C PRO A 176 -0.02 12.23 12.27
N TYR A 177 0.22 10.93 12.25
CA TYR A 177 -0.82 9.92 12.41
C TYR A 177 -0.79 9.35 13.83
N MET A 178 -1.97 9.12 14.40
CA MET A 178 -2.17 8.41 15.64
C MET A 178 -3.43 7.56 15.53
N GLY A 179 -3.29 6.25 15.61
CA GLY A 179 -4.41 5.31 15.48
C GLY A 179 -4.28 4.09 16.38
N LEU A 180 -5.43 3.47 16.67
CA LEU A 180 -5.47 2.22 17.44
C LEU A 180 -4.86 1.07 16.66
N ILE A 181 -4.18 0.17 17.36
CA ILE A 181 -3.72 -1.13 16.87
C ILE A 181 -4.85 -2.14 17.10
N PRO A 182 -5.60 -2.52 16.06
CA PRO A 182 -6.74 -3.42 16.20
C PRO A 182 -6.30 -4.90 16.09
N PRO A 183 -7.12 -5.84 16.60
CA PRO A 183 -8.02 -5.68 17.71
C PRO A 183 -7.23 -5.69 19.02
N CYS A 184 -7.70 -4.99 20.05
CA CYS A 184 -7.17 -5.08 21.42
C CYS A 184 -5.68 -4.74 21.63
N GLY A 185 -5.05 -3.95 20.75
CA GLY A 185 -3.67 -3.49 20.93
C GLY A 185 -2.61 -4.49 20.46
N LEU A 186 -1.41 -4.32 21.00
CA LEU A 186 -0.24 -5.12 20.65
C LEU A 186 -0.30 -6.50 21.28
N GLN A 187 -0.09 -7.54 20.47
CA GLN A 187 -0.04 -8.94 20.90
C GLN A 187 1.08 -9.67 20.17
N VAL A 188 1.59 -10.76 20.77
CA VAL A 188 2.53 -11.66 20.09
C VAL A 188 1.89 -12.21 18.80
N GLY A 189 2.63 -12.16 17.70
CA GLY A 189 2.15 -12.48 16.36
C GLY A 189 1.57 -11.29 15.60
N LYS A 190 1.34 -10.14 16.25
CA LYS A 190 0.85 -8.93 15.58
C LYS A 190 1.88 -8.43 14.56
N LEU A 191 1.40 -8.22 13.35
CA LEU A 191 2.18 -7.68 12.24
C LEU A 191 1.63 -6.31 11.83
N ILE A 192 2.50 -5.31 11.80
CA ILE A 192 2.19 -3.94 11.40
C ILE A 192 2.94 -3.68 10.09
N PHE A 193 2.20 -3.32 9.04
CA PHE A 193 2.76 -2.91 7.75
C PHE A 193 2.54 -1.43 7.55
N ILE A 194 3.58 -0.72 7.16
CA ILE A 194 3.55 0.71 6.85
C ILE A 194 4.22 0.89 5.51
N SER A 195 3.43 1.20 4.48
CA SER A 195 3.94 1.58 3.16
C SER A 195 3.95 3.10 3.06
N GLY A 196 5.00 3.66 2.50
CA GLY A 196 5.13 5.11 2.42
C GLY A 196 6.19 5.59 1.45
N ILE A 197 6.35 6.91 1.42
CA ILE A 197 7.38 7.62 0.66
C ILE A 197 8.06 8.59 1.61
N THR A 198 9.37 8.52 1.71
CA THR A 198 10.17 9.52 2.40
C THR A 198 10.13 10.83 1.61
N ARG A 199 9.84 11.97 2.25
CA ARG A 199 9.66 13.25 1.53
C ARG A 199 10.97 13.97 1.29
N ALA A 200 11.68 14.28 2.35
CA ALA A 200 12.96 14.99 2.30
C ALA A 200 14.05 14.18 3.01
N VAL A 201 15.11 14.84 3.39
CA VAL A 201 16.31 14.26 3.99
C VAL A 201 16.41 14.56 5.48
N ASP A 202 15.29 14.60 6.20
CA ASP A 202 15.32 14.93 7.61
C ASP A 202 15.06 13.68 8.48
N ARG A 203 13.89 13.50 8.99
CA ARG A 203 13.57 12.50 10.04
C ARG A 203 12.12 12.06 9.96
N PHE A 204 11.86 10.78 10.23
CA PHE A 204 10.53 10.30 10.57
C PHE A 204 10.60 9.27 11.72
N THR A 205 9.50 9.14 12.45
CA THR A 205 9.39 8.22 13.58
C THR A 205 8.16 7.34 13.48
N VAL A 206 8.29 6.11 13.96
CA VAL A 206 7.20 5.17 14.18
C VAL A 206 7.22 4.74 15.64
N ASN A 207 6.12 4.94 16.36
CA ASN A 207 5.99 4.62 17.78
C ASN A 207 4.87 3.60 18.01
N ILE A 208 5.14 2.61 18.85
CA ILE A 208 4.11 1.76 19.43
C ILE A 208 3.98 2.17 20.89
N GLN A 209 2.84 2.77 21.25
CA GLN A 209 2.65 3.47 22.51
C GLN A 209 1.34 3.12 23.22
N GLU A 210 1.28 3.40 24.51
CA GLU A 210 0.17 3.04 25.38
C GLU A 210 -1.07 3.92 25.15
N THR A 211 -0.88 5.23 25.05
CA THR A 211 -1.95 6.23 24.86
C THR A 211 -1.57 7.24 23.77
N PRO A 212 -2.52 8.00 23.22
CA PRO A 212 -2.21 9.05 22.26
C PRO A 212 -1.55 10.29 22.87
N ALA A 213 -1.43 10.38 24.19
CA ALA A 213 -0.86 11.52 24.88
C ALA A 213 0.68 11.58 24.77
N GLY A 214 1.25 12.79 24.83
CA GLY A 214 2.68 13.01 24.69
C GLY A 214 3.57 12.45 25.84
N SER A 215 2.97 12.15 26.99
CA SER A 215 3.66 11.51 28.15
C SER A 215 3.47 10.00 28.21
N SER A 216 3.04 9.39 27.12
CA SER A 216 2.74 7.96 27.04
C SER A 216 4.00 7.10 27.12
N ASP A 217 3.90 5.93 27.76
CA ASP A 217 4.93 4.89 27.62
C ASP A 217 4.99 4.43 26.16
N ILE A 218 6.20 4.24 25.64
CA ILE A 218 6.48 3.81 24.27
C ILE A 218 7.23 2.49 24.33
N ALA A 219 6.59 1.39 23.88
CA ALA A 219 7.23 0.09 23.84
C ALA A 219 8.31 0.00 22.77
N PHE A 220 8.07 0.66 21.63
CA PHE A 220 8.98 0.66 20.50
C PHE A 220 8.97 2.03 19.82
N HIS A 221 10.10 2.69 19.85
CA HIS A 221 10.42 3.90 19.12
C HIS A 221 11.38 3.55 18.01
N PHE A 222 10.96 3.71 16.78
CA PHE A 222 11.78 3.50 15.59
C PHE A 222 11.94 4.84 14.88
N ASP A 223 13.16 5.36 14.88
CA ASP A 223 13.49 6.71 14.45
C ASP A 223 14.51 6.69 13.32
N VAL A 224 14.09 7.12 12.15
CA VAL A 224 14.91 7.16 10.94
C VAL A 224 15.37 8.59 10.71
N ARG A 225 16.68 8.79 10.73
CA ARG A 225 17.34 10.09 10.55
C ARG A 225 18.22 10.06 9.31
N PHE A 226 17.88 10.84 8.31
CA PHE A 226 18.69 10.97 7.09
C PHE A 226 19.86 11.95 7.31
N ASN A 227 19.53 13.18 7.71
CA ASN A 227 20.50 14.22 8.00
C ASN A 227 19.91 15.16 9.06
N CYS A 228 20.00 14.76 10.32
CA CYS A 228 19.40 15.47 11.44
C CYS A 228 20.47 15.79 12.49
N GLY A 229 20.90 17.05 12.54
CA GLY A 229 21.99 17.48 13.42
C GLY A 229 23.31 16.77 13.06
N ASN A 230 23.90 16.06 14.03
CA ASN A 230 25.12 15.29 13.82
C ASN A 230 24.87 13.83 13.37
N CYS A 231 23.62 13.46 13.06
CA CYS A 231 23.24 12.10 12.65
C CYS A 231 23.03 12.05 11.15
N VAL A 232 23.81 11.21 10.45
CA VAL A 232 23.68 10.97 9.01
C VAL A 232 23.35 9.49 8.78
N ASN A 233 22.20 9.22 8.14
CA ASN A 233 21.75 7.87 7.85
C ASN A 233 21.69 6.96 9.10
N GLU A 234 21.10 7.47 10.20
CA GLU A 234 20.96 6.76 11.46
C GLU A 234 19.57 6.16 11.65
N ILE A 235 19.52 5.03 12.34
CA ILE A 235 18.27 4.42 12.80
C ILE A 235 18.42 4.16 14.29
N ILE A 236 17.56 4.80 15.07
CA ILE A 236 17.54 4.70 16.51
C ILE A 236 16.35 3.86 16.94
N ARG A 237 16.60 2.87 17.78
CA ARG A 237 15.55 2.12 18.48
C ARG A 237 15.65 2.44 19.96
N ASN A 238 14.52 2.67 20.58
CA ASN A 238 14.44 2.94 22.00
C ASN A 238 13.06 2.57 22.57
N SER A 239 12.91 2.70 23.86
CA SER A 239 11.64 2.67 24.58
C SER A 239 11.60 3.83 25.57
N GLN A 240 10.40 4.29 25.91
CA GLN A 240 10.18 5.31 26.93
C GLN A 240 9.25 4.77 28.01
N SER A 241 9.61 4.94 29.26
CA SER A 241 8.75 4.61 30.39
C SER A 241 8.72 5.76 31.39
N ARG A 242 7.51 6.14 31.83
CA ARG A 242 7.29 7.26 32.76
C ARG A 242 8.04 8.52 32.33
N SER A 243 7.92 8.86 31.05
CA SER A 243 8.59 10.01 30.41
C SER A 243 10.12 9.95 30.38
N THR A 244 10.73 8.82 30.72
CA THR A 244 12.19 8.64 30.69
C THR A 244 12.58 7.69 29.55
N TRP A 245 13.44 8.15 28.66
CA TRP A 245 14.00 7.34 27.59
C TRP A 245 15.00 6.33 28.12
N GLY A 246 14.95 5.12 27.60
CA GLY A 246 15.95 4.10 27.81
C GLY A 246 17.23 4.34 27.00
N SER A 247 18.13 3.35 27.01
CA SER A 247 19.35 3.39 26.19
C SER A 247 19.03 3.21 24.72
N GLU A 248 19.56 4.08 23.87
CA GLU A 248 19.40 3.99 22.42
C GLU A 248 20.19 2.80 21.85
N GLU A 249 19.58 2.10 20.91
CA GLU A 249 20.23 1.12 20.05
C GLU A 249 20.39 1.69 18.66
N ARG A 250 21.63 1.77 18.15
CA ARG A 250 21.95 2.38 16.86
C ARG A 250 22.58 1.40 15.86
N HIS A 251 22.99 0.20 16.32
CA HIS A 251 23.62 -0.78 15.42
C HIS A 251 22.65 -1.17 14.29
N LYS A 252 23.11 -1.13 13.06
CA LYS A 252 22.37 -1.51 11.86
C LYS A 252 23.30 -2.15 10.83
N PRO A 253 22.87 -3.16 10.07
CA PRO A 253 23.70 -3.76 9.03
C PRO A 253 23.92 -2.82 7.84
N PHE A 254 22.94 -1.97 7.53
CA PHE A 254 22.95 -0.96 6.46
C PHE A 254 21.86 0.07 6.71
N PHE A 255 21.80 1.15 5.93
CA PHE A 255 20.70 2.11 5.95
C PHE A 255 19.74 1.83 4.80
N PRO A 256 18.50 1.33 5.06
CA PRO A 256 17.62 0.83 4.01
C PRO A 256 16.78 1.90 3.31
N PHE A 257 16.69 3.11 3.84
CA PHE A 257 15.83 4.16 3.31
C PHE A 257 16.59 5.07 2.35
N ARG A 258 15.87 5.65 1.39
CA ARG A 258 16.40 6.64 0.45
C ARG A 258 15.48 7.85 0.41
N PRO A 259 15.98 9.07 0.24
CA PRO A 259 15.15 10.26 0.07
C PRO A 259 14.22 10.12 -1.13
N GLN A 260 12.97 10.58 -0.99
CA GLN A 260 11.95 10.58 -2.04
C GLN A 260 11.67 9.20 -2.65
N ALA A 261 11.93 8.12 -1.92
CA ALA A 261 11.73 6.76 -2.36
C ALA A 261 10.59 6.07 -1.62
N ASN A 262 9.94 5.14 -2.29
CA ASN A 262 8.98 4.23 -1.65
C ASN A 262 9.72 3.29 -0.71
N PHE A 263 9.03 2.87 0.34
CA PHE A 263 9.48 1.81 1.24
C PHE A 263 8.26 1.03 1.77
N ASP A 264 8.51 -0.21 2.13
CA ASP A 264 7.61 -1.06 2.89
C ASP A 264 8.28 -1.44 4.22
N LEU A 265 7.78 -0.89 5.32
CA LEU A 265 8.23 -1.21 6.68
C LEU A 265 7.29 -2.23 7.30
N MET A 266 7.83 -3.31 7.81
CA MET A 266 7.12 -4.37 8.48
C MET A 266 7.65 -4.53 9.90
N ILE A 267 6.76 -4.50 10.89
CA ILE A 267 7.10 -4.67 12.30
C ILE A 267 6.29 -5.87 12.83
N LEU A 268 6.98 -6.95 13.14
CA LEU A 268 6.40 -8.11 13.81
C LEU A 268 6.65 -8.00 15.32
N CYS A 269 5.60 -8.07 16.11
CA CYS A 269 5.68 -8.29 17.54
C CYS A 269 5.87 -9.79 17.80
N ASP A 270 7.12 -10.24 17.95
CA ASP A 270 7.43 -11.62 18.32
C ASP A 270 7.37 -11.79 19.86
N ALA A 271 7.53 -12.99 20.36
CA ALA A 271 7.45 -13.28 21.81
C ALA A 271 8.47 -12.50 22.65
N HIS A 272 9.66 -12.24 22.11
CA HIS A 272 10.77 -11.64 22.84
C HIS A 272 11.21 -10.26 22.29
N ALA A 273 10.90 -9.96 21.03
CA ALA A 273 11.40 -8.78 20.34
C ALA A 273 10.42 -8.24 19.29
N PHE A 274 10.58 -6.98 18.93
CA PHE A 274 10.10 -6.46 17.68
C PHE A 274 11.07 -6.84 16.56
N LYS A 275 10.61 -7.55 15.55
CA LYS A 275 11.39 -7.86 14.34
C LYS A 275 10.98 -6.93 13.23
N VAL A 276 11.94 -6.23 12.66
CA VAL A 276 11.71 -5.23 11.63
C VAL A 276 12.26 -5.73 10.30
N ALA A 277 11.45 -5.62 9.25
CA ALA A 277 11.87 -5.81 7.88
C ALA A 277 11.58 -4.56 7.05
N VAL A 278 12.45 -4.25 6.08
CA VAL A 278 12.26 -3.16 5.13
C VAL A 278 12.37 -3.74 3.72
N ASP A 279 11.40 -3.41 2.87
CA ASP A 279 11.31 -3.88 1.49
C ASP A 279 11.41 -5.42 1.37
N GLY A 280 10.72 -6.10 2.30
CA GLY A 280 10.66 -7.56 2.37
C GLY A 280 11.91 -8.25 2.92
N LYS A 281 12.95 -7.51 3.31
CA LYS A 281 14.19 -8.05 3.89
C LYS A 281 14.24 -7.82 5.39
N HIS A 282 14.57 -8.87 6.16
CA HIS A 282 14.86 -8.71 7.58
C HIS A 282 15.96 -7.67 7.78
N PHE A 283 15.74 -6.78 8.74
CA PHE A 283 16.63 -5.64 8.94
C PHE A 283 17.24 -5.61 10.35
N ILE A 284 16.43 -5.54 11.38
CA ILE A 284 16.86 -5.45 12.78
C ILE A 284 15.84 -6.08 13.73
N GLU A 285 16.28 -6.30 14.96
CA GLU A 285 15.42 -6.68 16.10
C GLU A 285 15.60 -5.67 17.23
N PHE A 286 14.59 -5.58 18.12
CA PHE A 286 14.61 -4.79 19.34
C PHE A 286 13.91 -5.55 20.44
N GLN A 287 14.64 -5.97 21.49
CA GLN A 287 14.12 -6.74 22.60
C GLN A 287 13.03 -5.97 23.37
N HIS A 288 11.97 -6.67 23.77
CA HIS A 288 10.93 -6.05 24.58
C HIS A 288 11.48 -5.59 25.92
N ARG A 289 11.37 -4.31 26.21
CA ARG A 289 11.80 -3.71 27.47
C ARG A 289 10.64 -3.42 28.40
N LEU A 290 9.42 -3.36 27.87
CA LEU A 290 8.20 -3.00 28.61
C LEU A 290 7.13 -4.08 28.44
N GLN A 291 6.46 -4.42 29.54
CA GLN A 291 5.41 -5.41 29.62
C GLN A 291 4.24 -4.87 30.47
N PRO A 292 3.02 -5.42 30.36
CA PRO A 292 2.56 -6.37 29.35
C PRO A 292 2.36 -5.71 28.00
N LEU A 293 2.57 -6.43 26.90
CA LEU A 293 2.49 -5.89 25.53
C LEU A 293 1.10 -5.35 25.18
N GLY A 294 0.03 -5.99 25.68
CA GLY A 294 -1.36 -5.61 25.38
C GLY A 294 -1.78 -4.21 25.84
N ARG A 295 -0.99 -3.55 26.73
CA ARG A 295 -1.27 -2.16 27.12
C ARG A 295 -0.91 -1.14 26.03
N PHE A 296 -0.05 -1.52 25.09
CA PHE A 296 0.35 -0.64 23.97
C PHE A 296 -0.66 -0.75 22.85
N GLN A 297 -1.55 0.22 22.77
CA GLN A 297 -2.72 0.17 21.92
C GLN A 297 -2.65 1.10 20.71
N TYR A 298 -1.64 1.97 20.64
CA TYR A 298 -1.58 3.00 19.61
C TYR A 298 -0.33 2.89 18.75
N LEU A 299 -0.51 3.14 17.45
CA LEU A 299 0.55 3.38 16.48
C LEU A 299 0.60 4.88 16.18
N GLY A 300 1.73 5.51 16.48
CA GLY A 300 2.04 6.88 16.13
C GLY A 300 3.05 6.94 14.99
N ILE A 301 2.83 7.80 14.00
CA ILE A 301 3.79 8.06 12.91
C ILE A 301 3.91 9.56 12.72
N SER A 302 5.14 10.07 12.70
CA SER A 302 5.38 11.50 12.53
C SER A 302 6.66 11.79 11.75
N GLY A 303 6.82 13.04 11.31
CA GLY A 303 7.99 13.51 10.60
C GLY A 303 7.82 13.60 9.09
N ASP A 304 8.94 13.60 8.39
CA ASP A 304 9.02 13.92 6.97
C ASP A 304 8.76 12.70 6.07
N ILE A 305 7.56 12.22 6.16
CA ILE A 305 7.08 11.01 5.51
C ILE A 305 5.68 11.23 4.92
N ARG A 306 5.37 10.55 3.83
CA ARG A 306 4.00 10.35 3.37
C ARG A 306 3.67 8.86 3.50
N VAL A 307 2.77 8.52 4.40
CA VAL A 307 2.26 7.16 4.51
C VAL A 307 1.17 6.95 3.45
N THR A 308 1.30 5.89 2.68
CA THR A 308 0.31 5.51 1.67
C THR A 308 -0.65 4.45 2.19
N GLN A 309 -0.17 3.58 3.10
CA GLN A 309 -0.99 2.54 3.69
C GLN A 309 -0.45 2.14 5.07
N ILE A 310 -1.37 1.90 6.02
CA ILE A 310 -1.10 1.19 7.27
C ILE A 310 -2.01 -0.03 7.30
N ARG A 311 -1.45 -1.19 7.64
CA ARG A 311 -2.17 -2.45 7.68
C ARG A 311 -1.74 -3.24 8.90
N PHE A 312 -2.72 -3.85 9.58
CA PHE A 312 -2.49 -4.71 10.74
C PHE A 312 -2.89 -6.14 10.42
N GLN A 313 -2.12 -7.09 10.93
CA GLN A 313 -2.35 -8.51 10.73
C GLN A 313 -2.13 -9.28 12.04
#